data_5514396ec85e0ba42b853a079b1e9edc
#
_entry.id   5514396ec85e0ba42b853a079b1e9edc
#
_cell.length_a   1.000
_cell.length_b   1.000
_cell.length_c   1.000
_cell.angle_alpha   90.00
_cell.angle_beta   90.00
_cell.angle_gamma   90.00
#
_symmetry.space_group_name_H-M   'P 1'
#
loop_
_entity.id
_entity.type
_entity.pdbx_description
1 polymer ?
#
loop_
_entity_poly.entity_id
_entity_poly.type
_entity_poly.pdbx_seq_one_letter_code
_entity_poly.pdbx_strand_id
1 'polypeptide(L)'
;MLKKPEALATLESAGIHRAGRWLVRGVSMSVDAGEIVTLIGPNGSGKSTTAKMVLGILKPDEGSAMRKTDLRVAYVPQKLTVDWTMPLTVSRFMRLTGHVSDDEAMSAMSSTGISHLAGAEVRNLSGGEFQRVMLARAMARKPDLLVLDEPVQGVDFTGEIALYDLIKRIRDEMHCGILLISHDLHVVMAATDRVICLNGHVCCSGTPTAVASSAEYKALFGARAASSLAVYEHHHDHTHLPDGRVRHADGTVTDHCHSEDGHHHEHDHDGHEHEPHGHDREAKRDA
;
A
#
# COMPACT_ATOMS: atom_id res chain seq x y z
N MET A 1 22.60 24.41 -7.39
CA MET A 1 21.14 24.62 -7.41
C MET A 1 20.50 23.28 -7.68
N LEU A 2 19.86 22.66 -6.70
CA LEU A 2 19.04 21.46 -6.90
C LEU A 2 17.85 21.89 -7.77
N LYS A 3 17.70 21.26 -8.93
CA LYS A 3 16.57 21.50 -9.84
C LYS A 3 15.28 21.20 -9.06
N LYS A 4 14.37 22.18 -8.95
CA LYS A 4 13.05 21.94 -8.33
C LYS A 4 12.43 20.74 -9.05
N PRO A 5 11.93 19.73 -8.34
CA PRO A 5 11.30 18.58 -8.99
C PRO A 5 10.16 19.08 -9.88
N GLU A 6 10.07 18.53 -11.08
CA GLU A 6 9.06 18.91 -12.05
C GLU A 6 7.76 18.19 -11.70
N ALA A 7 6.71 18.94 -11.34
CA ALA A 7 5.41 18.40 -11.04
C ALA A 7 4.82 17.69 -12.27
N LEU A 8 4.48 16.41 -12.12
CA LEU A 8 3.84 15.61 -13.15
C LEU A 8 2.34 15.97 -13.27
N ALA A 9 1.70 16.22 -12.13
CA ALA A 9 0.32 16.64 -12.05
C ALA A 9 0.12 17.59 -10.86
N THR A 10 -0.73 18.60 -11.03
CA THR A 10 -1.04 19.61 -10.01
C THR A 10 -2.53 19.90 -10.00
N LEU A 11 -3.11 19.94 -8.82
CA LEU A 11 -4.45 20.48 -8.57
C LEU A 11 -4.31 21.80 -7.81
N GLU A 12 -5.02 22.84 -8.23
CA GLU A 12 -5.04 24.14 -7.57
C GLU A 12 -6.48 24.51 -7.21
N SER A 13 -6.79 24.52 -5.92
CA SER A 13 -8.13 24.80 -5.38
C SER A 13 -9.24 24.04 -6.10
N ALA A 14 -8.92 22.80 -6.54
CA ALA A 14 -9.81 22.02 -7.38
C ALA A 14 -11.00 21.47 -6.59
N GLY A 15 -12.18 21.46 -7.21
CA GLY A 15 -13.40 20.97 -6.61
C GLY A 15 -14.31 20.27 -7.62
N ILE A 16 -15.07 19.29 -7.15
CA ILE A 16 -16.10 18.58 -7.91
C ILE A 16 -17.43 18.68 -7.19
N HIS A 17 -18.42 19.21 -7.89
CA HIS A 17 -19.80 19.36 -7.42
C HIS A 17 -20.72 18.42 -8.21
N ARG A 18 -21.49 17.59 -7.54
CA ARG A 18 -22.44 16.65 -8.19
C ARG A 18 -23.70 16.51 -7.35
N ALA A 19 -24.83 16.45 -8.02
CA ALA A 19 -26.15 16.29 -7.38
C ALA A 19 -26.40 17.26 -6.21
N GLY A 20 -26.06 18.54 -6.38
CA GLY A 20 -26.30 19.59 -5.39
C GLY A 20 -25.32 19.61 -4.21
N ARG A 21 -24.27 18.80 -4.20
CA ARG A 21 -23.25 18.75 -3.13
C ARG A 21 -21.83 18.71 -3.66
N TRP A 22 -20.90 19.22 -2.89
CA TRP A 22 -19.48 19.06 -3.14
C TRP A 22 -19.05 17.64 -2.76
N LEU A 23 -18.42 16.93 -3.70
CA LEU A 23 -17.72 15.69 -3.41
C LEU A 23 -16.34 15.98 -2.80
N VAL A 24 -15.66 16.97 -3.35
CA VAL A 24 -14.44 17.59 -2.81
C VAL A 24 -14.40 19.05 -3.22
N ARG A 25 -13.78 19.92 -2.40
CA ARG A 25 -13.64 21.34 -2.69
C ARG A 25 -12.30 21.89 -2.20
N GLY A 26 -11.70 22.80 -2.98
CA GLY A 26 -10.47 23.50 -2.59
C GLY A 26 -9.26 22.60 -2.45
N VAL A 27 -9.20 21.49 -3.21
CA VAL A 27 -8.07 20.57 -3.16
C VAL A 27 -6.88 21.17 -3.91
N SER A 28 -5.77 21.39 -3.18
CA SER A 28 -4.48 21.79 -3.74
C SER A 28 -3.44 20.74 -3.42
N MET A 29 -2.83 20.15 -4.45
CA MET A 29 -1.79 19.12 -4.34
C MET A 29 -0.99 19.00 -5.62
N SER A 30 0.20 18.43 -5.53
CA SER A 30 1.00 18.01 -6.68
C SER A 30 1.48 16.58 -6.53
N VAL A 31 1.95 15.98 -7.59
CA VAL A 31 2.74 14.74 -7.58
C VAL A 31 3.95 14.97 -8.46
N ASP A 32 5.13 14.80 -7.88
CA ASP A 32 6.41 15.00 -8.56
C ASP A 32 6.99 13.66 -9.05
N ALA A 33 7.93 13.72 -10.00
CA ALA A 33 8.64 12.53 -10.46
C ALA A 33 9.49 11.94 -9.31
N GLY A 34 9.45 10.62 -9.13
CA GLY A 34 10.17 9.93 -8.07
C GLY A 34 9.61 10.12 -6.65
N GLU A 35 8.40 10.70 -6.53
CA GLU A 35 7.72 10.91 -5.24
C GLU A 35 6.56 9.93 -5.09
N ILE A 36 6.36 9.39 -3.87
CA ILE A 36 5.14 8.67 -3.48
C ILE A 36 4.29 9.59 -2.61
N VAL A 37 3.16 10.04 -3.18
CA VAL A 37 2.15 10.84 -2.47
C VAL A 37 0.99 9.93 -2.12
N THR A 38 0.60 9.88 -0.84
CA THR A 38 -0.54 9.07 -0.41
C THR A 38 -1.72 9.94 0.00
N LEU A 39 -2.89 9.65 -0.58
CA LEU A 39 -4.18 10.19 -0.16
C LEU A 39 -4.81 9.27 0.88
N ILE A 40 -5.08 9.81 2.05
CA ILE A 40 -5.76 9.10 3.13
C ILE A 40 -7.05 9.82 3.51
N GLY A 41 -7.96 9.12 4.15
CA GLY A 41 -9.23 9.69 4.63
C GLY A 41 -10.33 8.62 4.73
N PRO A 42 -11.43 8.93 5.43
CA PRO A 42 -12.56 8.01 5.56
C PRO A 42 -13.22 7.69 4.21
N ASN A 43 -14.07 6.68 4.19
CA ASN A 43 -14.85 6.38 2.99
C ASN A 43 -15.78 7.54 2.64
N GLY A 44 -15.84 7.89 1.36
CA GLY A 44 -16.61 9.05 0.90
C GLY A 44 -15.88 10.39 1.04
N SER A 45 -14.66 10.45 1.57
CA SER A 45 -13.88 11.69 1.72
C SER A 45 -13.43 12.34 0.42
N GLY A 46 -13.59 11.65 -0.72
CA GLY A 46 -13.26 12.18 -2.05
C GLY A 46 -11.92 11.72 -2.62
N LYS A 47 -11.23 10.74 -2.02
CA LYS A 47 -9.92 10.23 -2.49
C LYS A 47 -9.94 9.81 -3.96
N SER A 48 -10.84 8.91 -4.33
CA SER A 48 -10.97 8.43 -5.73
C SER A 48 -11.44 9.55 -6.67
N THR A 49 -12.23 10.54 -6.20
CA THR A 49 -12.61 11.72 -6.97
C THR A 49 -11.38 12.59 -7.26
N THR A 50 -10.55 12.84 -6.25
CA THR A 50 -9.29 13.58 -6.38
C THR A 50 -8.33 12.87 -7.33
N ALA A 51 -8.16 11.55 -7.18
CA ALA A 51 -7.35 10.76 -8.11
C ALA A 51 -7.85 10.86 -9.56
N LYS A 52 -9.16 10.82 -9.79
CA LYS A 52 -9.74 10.99 -11.13
C LYS A 52 -9.51 12.38 -11.71
N MET A 53 -9.39 13.43 -10.90
CA MET A 53 -8.95 14.76 -11.37
C MET A 53 -7.47 14.75 -11.76
N VAL A 54 -6.60 14.14 -10.96
CA VAL A 54 -5.16 13.97 -11.27
C VAL A 54 -4.99 13.16 -12.57
N LEU A 55 -5.77 12.09 -12.74
CA LEU A 55 -5.80 11.29 -13.98
C LEU A 55 -6.35 12.06 -15.18
N GLY A 56 -7.04 13.18 -14.99
CA GLY A 56 -7.76 13.93 -16.01
C GLY A 56 -9.02 13.23 -16.54
N ILE A 57 -9.51 12.24 -15.80
CA ILE A 57 -10.81 11.58 -16.06
C ILE A 57 -11.95 12.52 -15.69
N LEU A 58 -11.78 13.31 -14.61
CA LEU A 58 -12.73 14.33 -14.20
C LEU A 58 -12.09 15.71 -14.34
N LYS A 59 -12.80 16.61 -15.01
CA LYS A 59 -12.45 18.03 -15.05
C LYS A 59 -13.06 18.70 -13.79
N PRO A 60 -12.28 19.49 -13.03
CA PRO A 60 -12.80 20.20 -11.88
C PRO A 60 -13.87 21.23 -12.30
N ASP A 61 -14.90 21.40 -11.46
CA ASP A 61 -15.93 22.43 -11.61
C ASP A 61 -15.45 23.78 -11.03
N GLU A 62 -14.50 23.74 -10.06
CA GLU A 62 -13.84 24.90 -9.45
C GLU A 62 -12.33 24.64 -9.41
N GLY A 63 -11.52 25.68 -9.58
CA GLY A 63 -10.05 25.57 -9.61
C GLY A 63 -9.50 24.99 -10.89
N SER A 64 -8.30 24.40 -10.82
CA SER A 64 -7.63 23.84 -11.99
C SER A 64 -7.00 22.47 -11.73
N ALA A 65 -6.86 21.69 -12.78
CA ALA A 65 -6.08 20.44 -12.80
C ALA A 65 -5.14 20.50 -14.02
N MET A 66 -3.85 20.53 -13.75
CA MET A 66 -2.79 20.61 -14.76
C MET A 66 -1.97 19.31 -14.75
N ARG A 67 -1.49 18.91 -15.91
CA ARG A 67 -0.62 17.76 -16.10
C ARG A 67 0.50 18.13 -17.06
N LYS A 68 1.67 17.53 -16.87
CA LYS A 68 2.76 17.62 -17.80
C LYS A 68 2.29 17.17 -19.19
N THR A 69 2.75 17.87 -20.25
CA THR A 69 2.48 17.46 -21.63
C THR A 69 3.06 16.07 -21.89
N ASP A 70 2.32 15.25 -22.66
CA ASP A 70 2.68 13.87 -23.03
C ASP A 70 2.93 12.93 -21.81
N LEU A 71 2.33 13.24 -20.68
CA LEU A 71 2.42 12.42 -19.46
C LEU A 71 1.81 11.03 -19.70
N ARG A 72 2.65 10.00 -19.60
CA ARG A 72 2.18 8.60 -19.62
C ARG A 72 1.66 8.23 -18.25
N VAL A 73 0.38 7.91 -18.17
CA VAL A 73 -0.29 7.59 -16.90
C VAL A 73 -0.75 6.15 -16.92
N ALA A 74 -0.50 5.43 -15.83
CA ALA A 74 -1.12 4.14 -15.57
C ALA A 74 -1.98 4.20 -14.30
N TYR A 75 -3.10 3.49 -14.32
CA TYR A 75 -4.05 3.44 -13.21
C TYR A 75 -4.38 1.99 -12.83
N VAL A 76 -4.20 1.67 -11.57
CA VAL A 76 -4.64 0.42 -10.96
C VAL A 76 -5.85 0.74 -10.09
N PRO A 77 -7.07 0.38 -10.54
CA PRO A 77 -8.29 0.67 -9.81
C PRO A 77 -8.47 -0.30 -8.62
N GLN A 78 -9.18 0.14 -7.60
CA GLN A 78 -9.56 -0.67 -6.43
C GLN A 78 -10.28 -1.98 -6.81
N LYS A 79 -11.15 -1.91 -7.81
CA LYS A 79 -11.88 -3.07 -8.34
C LYS A 79 -11.80 -3.06 -9.86
N LEU A 80 -11.40 -4.20 -10.40
CA LEU A 80 -11.50 -4.46 -11.83
C LEU A 80 -12.64 -5.46 -12.05
N THR A 81 -13.66 -5.03 -12.79
CA THR A 81 -14.73 -5.93 -13.21
C THR A 81 -14.23 -6.73 -14.40
N VAL A 82 -13.93 -7.99 -14.19
CA VAL A 82 -13.60 -8.97 -15.23
C VAL A 82 -14.76 -9.95 -15.31
N ASP A 83 -15.16 -10.31 -16.53
CA ASP A 83 -16.09 -11.43 -16.72
C ASP A 83 -15.33 -12.73 -16.48
N TRP A 84 -15.51 -13.31 -15.29
CA TRP A 84 -14.84 -14.52 -14.84
C TRP A 84 -15.24 -15.77 -15.60
N THR A 85 -16.25 -15.70 -16.48
CA THR A 85 -16.63 -16.81 -17.35
C THR A 85 -15.69 -16.94 -18.54
N MET A 86 -14.95 -15.86 -18.90
CA MET A 86 -14.02 -15.84 -20.00
C MET A 86 -12.66 -16.44 -19.59
N PRO A 87 -12.14 -17.45 -20.31
CA PRO A 87 -10.81 -17.98 -20.04
C PRO A 87 -9.75 -16.92 -20.41
N LEU A 88 -9.17 -16.29 -19.40
CA LEU A 88 -8.22 -15.20 -19.56
C LEU A 88 -6.92 -15.54 -18.84
N THR A 89 -5.86 -15.84 -19.58
CA THR A 89 -4.53 -16.04 -19.01
C THR A 89 -3.87 -14.72 -18.64
N VAL A 90 -2.93 -14.75 -17.69
CA VAL A 90 -2.14 -13.59 -17.26
C VAL A 90 -1.45 -12.94 -18.47
N SER A 91 -0.77 -13.72 -19.31
CA SER A 91 -0.12 -13.20 -20.54
C SER A 91 -1.11 -12.47 -21.46
N ARG A 92 -2.31 -12.99 -21.62
CA ARG A 92 -3.34 -12.34 -22.44
C ARG A 92 -3.87 -11.08 -21.75
N PHE A 93 -4.05 -11.11 -20.43
CA PHE A 93 -4.48 -9.98 -19.62
C PHE A 93 -3.49 -8.81 -19.68
N MET A 94 -2.18 -9.08 -19.66
CA MET A 94 -1.14 -8.05 -19.82
C MET A 94 -1.28 -7.24 -21.11
N ARG A 95 -1.82 -7.85 -22.19
CA ARG A 95 -1.93 -7.26 -23.54
C ARG A 95 -3.29 -6.69 -23.88
N LEU A 96 -4.30 -6.81 -23.02
CA LEU A 96 -5.69 -6.38 -23.33
C LEU A 96 -5.85 -4.88 -23.60
N THR A 97 -4.96 -4.04 -23.12
CA THR A 97 -5.10 -2.58 -23.23
C THR A 97 -3.80 -1.93 -23.65
N GLY A 98 -3.65 -1.67 -24.94
CA GLY A 98 -2.52 -0.98 -25.53
C GLY A 98 -1.46 -1.93 -26.09
N HIS A 99 -0.53 -1.37 -26.86
CA HIS A 99 0.57 -2.10 -27.46
C HIS A 99 1.65 -2.33 -26.37
N VAL A 100 1.67 -3.52 -25.80
CA VAL A 100 2.73 -4.03 -24.94
C VAL A 100 3.30 -5.25 -25.63
N SER A 101 4.60 -5.24 -25.92
CA SER A 101 5.31 -6.37 -26.53
C SER A 101 5.41 -7.53 -25.53
N ASP A 102 5.71 -8.73 -26.03
CA ASP A 102 5.90 -9.90 -25.18
C ASP A 102 7.09 -9.72 -24.23
N ASP A 103 8.16 -9.06 -24.68
CA ASP A 103 9.35 -8.76 -23.88
C ASP A 103 9.02 -7.75 -22.77
N GLU A 104 8.27 -6.71 -23.04
CA GLU A 104 7.84 -5.73 -22.05
C GLU A 104 6.91 -6.36 -21.01
N ALA A 105 5.96 -7.20 -21.45
CA ALA A 105 5.08 -7.92 -20.55
C ALA A 105 5.87 -8.88 -19.65
N MET A 106 6.81 -9.65 -20.22
CA MET A 106 7.65 -10.59 -19.48
C MET A 106 8.59 -9.88 -18.49
N SER A 107 9.22 -8.78 -18.92
CA SER A 107 10.06 -7.95 -18.06
C SER A 107 9.27 -7.42 -16.86
N ALA A 108 8.07 -6.86 -17.09
CA ALA A 108 7.21 -6.36 -16.02
C ALA A 108 6.74 -7.47 -15.06
N MET A 109 6.39 -8.65 -15.58
CA MET A 109 6.06 -9.81 -14.76
C MET A 109 7.25 -10.29 -13.93
N SER A 110 8.46 -10.22 -14.47
CA SER A 110 9.69 -10.56 -13.76
C SER A 110 9.95 -9.59 -12.61
N SER A 111 9.86 -8.28 -12.86
CA SER A 111 10.04 -7.23 -11.84
C SER A 111 9.04 -7.33 -10.68
N THR A 112 7.84 -7.86 -10.94
CA THR A 112 6.80 -8.08 -9.91
C THR A 112 6.81 -9.50 -9.31
N GLY A 113 7.73 -10.39 -9.77
CA GLY A 113 7.91 -11.74 -9.25
C GLY A 113 6.84 -12.74 -9.68
N ILE A 114 6.14 -12.51 -10.80
CA ILE A 114 5.01 -13.32 -11.24
C ILE A 114 5.21 -13.98 -12.62
N SER A 115 6.43 -14.06 -13.14
CA SER A 115 6.72 -14.67 -14.45
C SER A 115 6.19 -16.10 -14.57
N HIS A 116 6.21 -16.84 -13.46
CA HIS A 116 5.72 -18.22 -13.39
C HIS A 116 4.20 -18.35 -13.59
N LEU A 117 3.45 -17.24 -13.45
CA LEU A 117 1.99 -17.19 -13.61
C LEU A 117 1.55 -16.83 -15.04
N ALA A 118 2.46 -16.67 -15.99
CA ALA A 118 2.14 -16.22 -17.36
C ALA A 118 1.03 -17.04 -18.04
N GLY A 119 1.02 -18.36 -17.85
CA GLY A 119 -0.01 -19.26 -18.37
C GLY A 119 -1.20 -19.50 -17.46
N ALA A 120 -1.17 -19.00 -16.21
CA ALA A 120 -2.27 -19.18 -15.25
C ALA A 120 -3.50 -18.35 -15.66
N GLU A 121 -4.69 -18.86 -15.35
CA GLU A 121 -5.93 -18.09 -15.53
C GLU A 121 -6.07 -17.05 -14.42
N VAL A 122 -6.42 -15.82 -14.80
CA VAL A 122 -6.56 -14.67 -13.89
C VAL A 122 -7.55 -14.96 -12.75
N ARG A 123 -8.60 -15.73 -13.02
CA ARG A 123 -9.62 -16.10 -12.01
C ARG A 123 -9.10 -17.03 -10.91
N ASN A 124 -8.00 -17.71 -11.13
CA ASN A 124 -7.42 -18.68 -10.19
C ASN A 124 -6.31 -18.07 -9.32
N LEU A 125 -6.00 -16.78 -9.50
CA LEU A 125 -4.98 -16.08 -8.74
C LEU A 125 -5.46 -15.75 -7.33
N SER A 126 -4.56 -15.84 -6.35
CA SER A 126 -4.77 -15.26 -5.04
C SER A 126 -4.87 -13.72 -5.13
N GLY A 127 -5.39 -13.06 -4.09
CA GLY A 127 -5.49 -11.61 -4.06
C GLY A 127 -4.14 -10.91 -4.28
N GLY A 128 -3.09 -11.39 -3.61
CA GLY A 128 -1.74 -10.84 -3.75
C GLY A 128 -1.13 -11.06 -5.14
N GLU A 129 -1.32 -12.24 -5.74
CA GLU A 129 -0.88 -12.51 -7.11
C GLU A 129 -1.61 -11.61 -8.11
N PHE A 130 -2.92 -11.45 -7.94
CA PHE A 130 -3.71 -10.57 -8.80
C PHE A 130 -3.25 -9.12 -8.71
N GLN A 131 -2.96 -8.60 -7.50
CA GLN A 131 -2.43 -7.25 -7.32
C GLN A 131 -1.06 -7.08 -7.99
N ARG A 132 -0.16 -8.07 -7.88
CA ARG A 132 1.12 -8.07 -8.59
C ARG A 132 0.94 -8.10 -10.11
N VAL A 133 -0.04 -8.83 -10.64
CA VAL A 133 -0.40 -8.84 -12.07
C VAL A 133 -0.90 -7.45 -12.50
N MET A 134 -1.73 -6.80 -11.69
CA MET A 134 -2.21 -5.44 -11.96
C MET A 134 -1.07 -4.42 -12.00
N LEU A 135 -0.11 -4.52 -11.07
CA LEU A 135 1.10 -3.69 -11.06
C LEU A 135 1.97 -3.96 -12.29
N ALA A 136 2.25 -5.23 -12.61
CA ALA A 136 3.03 -5.60 -13.79
C ALA A 136 2.41 -4.99 -15.07
N ARG A 137 1.09 -5.10 -15.22
CA ARG A 137 0.37 -4.53 -16.36
C ARG A 137 0.49 -3.01 -16.44
N ALA A 138 0.45 -2.33 -15.30
CA ALA A 138 0.65 -0.89 -15.23
C ALA A 138 2.10 -0.51 -15.61
N MET A 139 3.10 -1.24 -15.09
CA MET A 139 4.53 -1.03 -15.34
C MET A 139 4.94 -1.28 -16.78
N ALA A 140 4.35 -2.29 -17.44
CA ALA A 140 4.67 -2.64 -18.82
C ALA A 140 4.48 -1.46 -19.79
N ARG A 141 3.71 -0.44 -19.39
CA ARG A 141 3.50 0.80 -20.15
C ARG A 141 4.52 1.89 -19.85
N LYS A 142 5.49 1.64 -18.96
CA LYS A 142 6.52 2.59 -18.54
C LYS A 142 5.92 3.96 -18.20
N PRO A 143 4.98 4.04 -17.22
CA PRO A 143 4.32 5.28 -16.87
C PRO A 143 5.27 6.28 -16.23
N ASP A 144 5.02 7.58 -16.47
CA ASP A 144 5.65 8.67 -15.73
C ASP A 144 4.91 8.94 -14.41
N LEU A 145 3.58 8.66 -14.39
CA LEU A 145 2.72 8.73 -13.21
C LEU A 145 1.92 7.43 -13.05
N LEU A 146 2.05 6.79 -11.91
CA LEU A 146 1.32 5.60 -11.52
C LEU A 146 0.30 5.95 -10.42
N VAL A 147 -0.98 5.68 -10.64
CA VAL A 147 -2.04 5.89 -9.66
C VAL A 147 -2.55 4.54 -9.20
N LEU A 148 -2.49 4.30 -7.88
CA LEU A 148 -2.87 3.05 -7.24
C LEU A 148 -4.03 3.30 -6.26
N ASP A 149 -5.20 2.73 -6.54
CA ASP A 149 -6.39 2.89 -5.71
C ASP A 149 -6.59 1.63 -4.85
N GLU A 150 -6.22 1.71 -3.56
CA GLU A 150 -6.27 0.62 -2.57
C GLU A 150 -5.59 -0.69 -3.06
N PRO A 151 -4.30 -0.66 -3.44
CA PRO A 151 -3.63 -1.78 -4.12
C PRO A 151 -3.44 -3.01 -3.24
N VAL A 152 -3.60 -2.91 -1.92
CA VAL A 152 -3.45 -4.03 -0.95
C VAL A 152 -4.76 -4.68 -0.57
N GLN A 153 -5.89 -4.22 -1.12
CA GLN A 153 -7.19 -4.78 -0.75
C GLN A 153 -7.28 -6.28 -1.10
N GLY A 154 -7.58 -7.09 -0.09
CA GLY A 154 -7.68 -8.56 -0.25
C GLY A 154 -6.34 -9.29 -0.21
N VAL A 155 -5.28 -8.64 0.23
CA VAL A 155 -3.96 -9.21 0.48
C VAL A 155 -3.80 -9.43 1.99
N ASP A 156 -3.10 -10.46 2.41
CA ASP A 156 -2.76 -10.70 3.81
C ASP A 156 -1.65 -9.75 4.28
N PHE A 157 -1.48 -9.60 5.58
CA PHE A 157 -0.55 -8.62 6.17
C PHE A 157 0.90 -8.76 5.65
N THR A 158 1.41 -10.00 5.52
CA THR A 158 2.75 -10.25 4.98
C THR A 158 2.86 -9.83 3.51
N GLY A 159 1.83 -10.12 2.73
CA GLY A 159 1.71 -9.73 1.34
C GLY A 159 1.60 -8.21 1.16
N GLU A 160 0.92 -7.51 2.07
CA GLU A 160 0.84 -6.04 2.06
C GLU A 160 2.20 -5.40 2.17
N ILE A 161 3.02 -5.80 3.16
CA ILE A 161 4.39 -5.29 3.34
C ILE A 161 5.21 -5.52 2.06
N ALA A 162 5.20 -6.75 1.54
CA ALA A 162 5.92 -7.09 0.32
C ALA A 162 5.43 -6.32 -0.92
N LEU A 163 4.15 -5.93 -0.96
CA LEU A 163 3.59 -5.13 -2.05
C LEU A 163 4.01 -3.66 -1.95
N TYR A 164 4.06 -3.07 -0.75
CA TYR A 164 4.56 -1.72 -0.55
C TYR A 164 6.06 -1.60 -0.83
N ASP A 165 6.86 -2.61 -0.46
CA ASP A 165 8.28 -2.67 -0.84
C ASP A 165 8.46 -2.77 -2.36
N LEU A 166 7.57 -3.50 -3.03
CA LEU A 166 7.54 -3.54 -4.50
C LEU A 166 7.20 -2.17 -5.09
N ILE A 167 6.22 -1.45 -4.54
CA ILE A 167 5.83 -0.10 -4.98
C ILE A 167 7.01 0.88 -4.84
N LYS A 168 7.76 0.83 -3.73
CA LYS A 168 8.99 1.62 -3.56
C LYS A 168 10.03 1.32 -4.63
N ARG A 169 10.32 0.04 -4.86
CA ARG A 169 11.26 -0.37 -5.91
C ARG A 169 10.83 0.14 -7.29
N ILE A 170 9.54 0.05 -7.62
CA ILE A 170 9.00 0.57 -8.87
C ILE A 170 9.28 2.07 -9.00
N ARG A 171 9.02 2.88 -7.95
CA ARG A 171 9.33 4.29 -7.92
C ARG A 171 10.82 4.53 -8.20
N ASP A 172 11.70 3.80 -7.51
CA ASP A 172 13.16 4.00 -7.59
C ASP A 172 13.72 3.58 -8.96
N GLU A 173 13.29 2.43 -9.49
CA GLU A 173 13.75 1.90 -10.78
C GLU A 173 13.24 2.71 -11.98
N MET A 174 11.99 3.15 -11.93
CA MET A 174 11.34 3.85 -13.04
C MET A 174 11.39 5.38 -12.91
N HIS A 175 11.77 5.92 -11.73
CA HIS A 175 11.67 7.35 -11.40
C HIS A 175 10.29 7.94 -11.68
N CYS A 176 9.24 7.13 -11.62
CA CYS A 176 7.86 7.57 -11.81
C CYS A 176 7.32 8.22 -10.53
N GLY A 177 6.42 9.20 -10.68
CA GLY A 177 5.60 9.66 -9.57
C GLY A 177 4.52 8.63 -9.24
N ILE A 178 4.22 8.44 -7.96
CA ILE A 178 3.15 7.52 -7.53
C ILE A 178 2.13 8.27 -6.70
N LEU A 179 0.86 8.19 -7.10
CA LEU A 179 -0.27 8.60 -6.28
C LEU A 179 -0.94 7.35 -5.72
N LEU A 180 -0.81 7.16 -4.42
CA LEU A 180 -1.37 6.04 -3.69
C LEU A 180 -2.64 6.48 -2.95
N ILE A 181 -3.71 5.70 -3.05
CA ILE A 181 -4.92 5.87 -2.23
C ILE A 181 -4.97 4.70 -1.26
N SER A 182 -5.05 5.00 0.03
CA SER A 182 -5.18 3.99 1.07
C SER A 182 -6.06 4.48 2.22
N HIS A 183 -6.70 3.55 2.89
CA HIS A 183 -7.37 3.79 4.16
C HIS A 183 -6.58 3.21 5.33
N ASP A 184 -5.56 2.39 5.06
CA ASP A 184 -4.69 1.79 6.06
C ASP A 184 -3.38 2.58 6.18
N LEU A 185 -3.16 3.13 7.37
CA LEU A 185 -2.04 4.02 7.62
C LEU A 185 -0.77 3.32 8.07
N HIS A 186 -0.90 2.17 8.73
CA HIS A 186 0.24 1.57 9.41
C HIS A 186 1.36 1.18 8.44
N VAL A 187 1.00 0.61 7.31
CA VAL A 187 1.98 0.15 6.30
C VAL A 187 2.33 1.26 5.31
N VAL A 188 1.35 2.14 5.01
CA VAL A 188 1.53 3.28 4.09
C VAL A 188 2.61 4.25 4.56
N MET A 189 2.70 4.49 5.88
CA MET A 189 3.64 5.45 6.47
C MET A 189 5.10 5.12 6.14
N ALA A 190 5.45 3.82 6.09
CA ALA A 190 6.81 3.39 5.78
C ALA A 190 7.17 3.51 4.29
N ALA A 191 6.17 3.61 3.39
CA ALA A 191 6.36 3.60 1.95
C ALA A 191 6.15 4.96 1.27
N THR A 192 5.79 6.00 2.02
CA THR A 192 5.29 7.28 1.50
C THR A 192 6.25 8.43 1.80
N ASP A 193 6.47 9.30 0.81
CA ASP A 193 7.25 10.53 1.01
C ASP A 193 6.37 11.65 1.56
N ARG A 194 5.12 11.73 1.11
CA ARG A 194 4.15 12.75 1.53
C ARG A 194 2.74 12.21 1.65
N VAL A 195 2.06 12.56 2.73
CA VAL A 195 0.68 12.19 3.03
C VAL A 195 -0.23 13.40 2.89
N ILE A 196 -1.42 13.20 2.35
CA ILE A 196 -2.47 14.21 2.23
C ILE A 196 -3.76 13.62 2.81
N CYS A 197 -4.28 14.26 3.86
CA CYS A 197 -5.54 13.87 4.49
C CYS A 197 -6.71 14.55 3.82
N LEU A 198 -7.70 13.77 3.40
CA LEU A 198 -8.92 14.26 2.76
C LEU A 198 -10.16 13.96 3.60
N ASN A 199 -11.02 14.98 3.71
CA ASN A 199 -12.39 14.88 4.22
C ASN A 199 -13.29 15.89 3.50
N GLY A 200 -13.52 15.70 2.20
CA GLY A 200 -14.17 16.67 1.33
C GLY A 200 -13.27 17.85 0.94
N HIS A 201 -12.22 18.09 1.69
CA HIS A 201 -11.14 19.07 1.45
C HIS A 201 -9.83 18.51 2.02
N VAL A 202 -8.70 19.18 1.77
CA VAL A 202 -7.42 18.82 2.38
C VAL A 202 -7.41 19.32 3.82
N CYS A 203 -7.38 18.38 4.79
CA CYS A 203 -7.36 18.70 6.21
C CYS A 203 -5.92 18.86 6.73
N CYS A 204 -5.00 18.01 6.27
CA CYS A 204 -3.58 18.06 6.60
C CYS A 204 -2.73 17.53 5.45
N SER A 205 -1.48 17.95 5.38
CA SER A 205 -0.50 17.48 4.41
C SER A 205 0.91 17.65 4.96
N GLY A 206 1.78 16.68 4.72
CA GLY A 206 3.16 16.71 5.18
C GLY A 206 3.84 15.35 5.09
N THR A 207 5.02 15.24 5.73
CA THR A 207 5.66 13.94 5.91
C THR A 207 4.78 13.03 6.77
N PRO A 208 4.92 11.70 6.63
CA PRO A 208 4.17 10.75 7.44
C PRO A 208 4.18 11.09 8.94
N THR A 209 5.36 11.33 9.52
CA THR A 209 5.54 11.67 10.94
C THR A 209 4.81 12.97 11.34
N ALA A 210 4.91 14.02 10.49
CA ALA A 210 4.24 15.29 10.75
C ALA A 210 2.70 15.15 10.73
N VAL A 211 2.17 14.38 9.77
CA VAL A 211 0.74 14.10 9.67
C VAL A 211 0.24 13.27 10.85
N ALA A 212 0.95 12.20 11.24
CA ALA A 212 0.58 11.34 12.36
C ALA A 212 0.46 12.10 13.70
N SER A 213 1.29 13.12 13.90
CA SER A 213 1.28 13.96 15.11
C SER A 213 0.22 15.07 15.09
N SER A 214 -0.36 15.39 13.91
CA SER A 214 -1.29 16.51 13.74
C SER A 214 -2.62 16.28 14.45
N ALA A 215 -3.25 17.39 14.89
CA ALA A 215 -4.55 17.37 15.55
C ALA A 215 -5.67 16.95 14.58
N GLU A 216 -5.56 17.38 13.33
CA GLU A 216 -6.51 17.10 12.25
C GLU A 216 -6.54 15.60 11.94
N TYR A 217 -5.38 14.96 11.90
CA TYR A 217 -5.27 13.51 11.73
C TYR A 217 -5.94 12.76 12.89
N LYS A 218 -5.63 13.13 14.14
CA LYS A 218 -6.24 12.54 15.34
C LYS A 218 -7.76 12.73 15.39
N ALA A 219 -8.26 13.87 14.89
CA ALA A 219 -9.70 14.12 14.78
C ALA A 219 -10.38 13.23 13.73
N LEU A 220 -9.71 12.93 12.60
CA LEU A 220 -10.26 12.09 11.52
C LEU A 220 -10.29 10.60 11.87
N PHE A 221 -9.23 10.10 12.50
CA PHE A 221 -9.00 8.64 12.67
C PHE A 221 -9.08 8.18 14.13
N GLY A 222 -9.16 9.12 15.07
CA GLY A 222 -9.20 8.87 16.51
C GLY A 222 -7.81 8.74 17.15
N ALA A 223 -7.74 9.02 18.45
CA ALA A 223 -6.48 9.03 19.20
C ALA A 223 -5.76 7.66 19.22
N ARG A 224 -6.50 6.54 19.15
CA ARG A 224 -5.93 5.19 19.12
C ARG A 224 -5.20 4.89 17.82
N ALA A 225 -5.68 5.38 16.67
CA ALA A 225 -5.00 5.21 15.40
C ALA A 225 -3.67 5.99 15.36
N ALA A 226 -3.60 7.13 16.03
CA ALA A 226 -2.36 7.92 16.14
C ALA A 226 -1.31 7.26 17.05
N SER A 227 -1.72 6.58 18.13
CA SER A 227 -0.79 5.89 19.03
C SER A 227 -0.21 4.61 18.45
N SER A 228 -0.96 3.90 17.61
CA SER A 228 -0.46 2.70 16.92
C SER A 228 0.61 3.03 15.86
N LEU A 229 0.66 4.27 15.37
CA LEU A 229 1.70 4.75 14.45
C LEU A 229 3.05 4.99 15.14
N ALA A 230 3.04 5.39 16.40
CA ALA A 230 4.27 5.61 17.19
C ALA A 230 5.06 4.32 17.47
N VAL A 231 4.41 3.17 17.38
CA VAL A 231 5.04 1.85 17.62
C VAL A 231 5.86 1.34 16.44
N TYR A 232 5.71 1.93 15.24
CA TYR A 232 6.42 1.47 14.03
C TYR A 232 7.72 2.22 13.71
N GLU A 233 8.15 3.17 14.52
CA GLU A 233 9.53 3.69 14.49
C GLU A 233 10.47 2.73 15.24
N HIS A 234 10.55 1.48 14.82
CA HIS A 234 11.68 0.67 15.21
C HIS A 234 12.90 1.15 14.41
N HIS A 235 13.67 2.01 15.02
CA HIS A 235 15.10 2.13 14.72
C HIS A 235 15.72 0.77 15.03
N HIS A 236 15.97 -0.03 14.00
CA HIS A 236 16.79 -1.21 14.15
C HIS A 236 18.24 -0.75 14.33
N ASP A 237 18.61 -0.39 15.57
CA ASP A 237 20.01 -0.14 15.96
C ASP A 237 20.83 -1.45 16.01
N HIS A 238 20.37 -2.48 15.28
CA HIS A 238 21.02 -3.79 15.27
C HIS A 238 20.93 -4.48 13.91
N THR A 239 21.90 -5.36 13.63
CA THR A 239 21.98 -6.16 12.41
C THR A 239 21.90 -7.64 12.76
N HIS A 240 21.01 -8.40 12.14
CA HIS A 240 20.97 -9.85 12.27
C HIS A 240 22.14 -10.48 11.52
N LEU A 241 22.91 -11.31 12.22
CA LEU A 241 24.04 -12.06 11.64
C LEU A 241 23.52 -13.39 11.04
N PRO A 242 24.25 -14.00 10.06
CA PRO A 242 23.84 -15.25 9.44
C PRO A 242 23.76 -16.45 10.41
N ASP A 243 24.36 -16.36 11.58
CA ASP A 243 24.33 -17.36 12.63
C ASP A 243 23.17 -17.19 13.62
N GLY A 244 22.24 -16.25 13.34
CA GLY A 244 21.05 -15.97 14.15
C GLY A 244 21.27 -14.99 15.28
N ARG A 245 22.51 -14.54 15.53
CA ARG A 245 22.82 -13.53 16.55
C ARG A 245 22.54 -12.12 16.08
N VAL A 246 22.45 -11.20 17.02
CA VAL A 246 22.13 -9.79 16.79
C VAL A 246 23.32 -8.92 17.18
N ARG A 247 23.82 -8.10 16.24
CA ARG A 247 24.85 -7.09 16.51
C ARG A 247 24.19 -5.74 16.70
N HIS A 248 24.37 -5.15 17.86
CA HIS A 248 23.89 -3.80 18.24
C HIS A 248 24.80 -2.71 17.68
N ALA A 249 24.30 -1.45 17.64
CA ALA A 249 25.05 -0.30 17.13
C ALA A 249 26.34 0.01 17.94
N ASP A 250 26.36 -0.38 19.21
CA ASP A 250 27.54 -0.29 20.11
C ASP A 250 28.60 -1.39 19.85
N GLY A 251 28.32 -2.31 18.90
CA GLY A 251 29.21 -3.44 18.53
C GLY A 251 29.01 -4.68 19.38
N THR A 252 28.13 -4.69 20.38
CA THR A 252 27.82 -5.89 21.17
C THR A 252 27.04 -6.90 20.35
N VAL A 253 27.24 -8.20 20.62
CA VAL A 253 26.53 -9.30 19.94
C VAL A 253 25.78 -10.12 20.98
N THR A 254 24.45 -10.25 20.80
CA THR A 254 23.56 -11.03 21.67
C THR A 254 22.82 -12.11 20.90
N ASP A 255 22.32 -13.12 21.61
CA ASP A 255 21.58 -14.23 21.01
C ASP A 255 20.10 -13.89 20.71
N HIS A 256 19.61 -12.72 21.14
CA HIS A 256 18.21 -12.26 20.95
C HIS A 256 18.10 -10.74 20.99
N CYS A 257 17.04 -10.20 20.39
CA CYS A 257 16.68 -8.78 20.47
C CYS A 257 16.08 -8.48 21.85
N HIS A 258 16.68 -7.57 22.61
CA HIS A 258 16.04 -7.02 23.78
C HIS A 258 15.12 -5.86 23.37
N SER A 259 13.81 -5.97 23.61
CA SER A 259 12.93 -4.82 23.69
C SER A 259 13.06 -4.25 25.12
N GLU A 260 13.50 -3.01 25.25
CA GLU A 260 13.47 -2.27 26.53
C GLU A 260 12.02 -1.90 26.87
N ASP A 261 11.22 -2.87 27.34
CA ASP A 261 10.03 -2.61 28.13
C ASP A 261 9.94 -3.71 29.19
N GLY A 262 10.37 -3.33 30.39
CA GLY A 262 10.40 -4.21 31.56
C GLY A 262 9.01 -4.58 32.05
N HIS A 263 8.56 -5.78 31.75
CA HIS A 263 7.64 -6.52 32.58
C HIS A 263 8.17 -7.94 32.73
N HIS A 264 8.88 -8.16 33.83
CA HIS A 264 9.18 -9.48 34.36
C HIS A 264 7.86 -10.15 34.75
N HIS A 265 7.42 -11.13 33.99
CA HIS A 265 6.54 -12.18 34.50
C HIS A 265 7.42 -13.33 34.94
N GLU A 266 7.66 -13.44 36.26
CA GLU A 266 8.16 -14.66 36.91
C GLU A 266 7.09 -15.74 36.72
N HIS A 267 7.40 -16.76 35.93
CA HIS A 267 6.64 -18.00 35.93
C HIS A 267 7.27 -18.94 36.95
N ASP A 268 6.65 -19.02 38.11
CA ASP A 268 6.87 -20.08 39.09
C ASP A 268 6.41 -21.41 38.46
N HIS A 269 7.36 -22.32 38.29
CA HIS A 269 7.10 -23.72 38.00
C HIS A 269 6.86 -24.47 39.28
N ASP A 270 5.61 -24.54 39.73
CA ASP A 270 5.18 -25.53 40.70
C ASP A 270 4.94 -26.86 40.00
N GLY A 271 5.73 -27.86 40.46
CA GLY A 271 5.62 -29.23 40.01
C GLY A 271 4.35 -29.89 40.52
N HIS A 272 3.55 -30.41 39.62
CA HIS A 272 2.53 -31.40 39.94
C HIS A 272 2.90 -32.75 39.31
N GLU A 273 3.21 -33.69 40.24
CA GLU A 273 3.35 -35.12 39.98
C GLU A 273 2.03 -35.68 39.46
N HIS A 274 2.06 -36.37 38.35
CA HIS A 274 0.95 -37.16 37.84
C HIS A 274 1.05 -38.58 38.32
N GLU A 275 0.12 -38.99 39.18
CA GLU A 275 -0.20 -40.41 39.42
C GLU A 275 -1.11 -40.96 38.33
N PRO A 276 -0.93 -42.25 37.93
CA PRO A 276 -1.74 -42.88 36.90
C PRO A 276 -2.93 -43.59 37.49
N HIS A 277 -4.13 -43.17 37.17
CA HIS A 277 -5.34 -43.98 37.39
C HIS A 277 -5.74 -44.69 36.09
N GLY A 278 -5.62 -46.00 36.13
CA GLY A 278 -6.22 -46.91 35.17
C GLY A 278 -7.68 -47.23 35.54
N HIS A 279 -8.32 -47.99 34.64
CA HIS A 279 -9.64 -48.61 34.68
C HIS A 279 -10.76 -47.78 34.00
N ASP A 280 -11.73 -48.36 33.32
CA ASP A 280 -12.00 -49.73 32.84
C ASP A 280 -13.01 -49.62 31.68
N ARG A 281 -13.04 -50.67 30.91
CA ARG A 281 -14.02 -50.92 29.86
C ARG A 281 -15.43 -51.02 30.43
N GLU A 282 -16.41 -50.48 29.76
CA GLU A 282 -17.70 -51.19 29.60
C GLU A 282 -18.43 -50.72 28.31
N ALA A 283 -18.70 -51.73 27.50
CA ALA A 283 -19.57 -51.67 26.35
C ALA A 283 -21.02 -51.72 26.80
N LYS A 284 -21.87 -50.92 26.17
CA LYS A 284 -23.30 -51.30 25.99
C LYS A 284 -23.83 -50.76 24.68
N ARG A 285 -24.33 -51.72 23.94
CA ARG A 285 -25.20 -51.67 22.77
C ARG A 285 -26.57 -51.06 23.10
N ASP A 286 -27.22 -50.74 21.98
CA ASP A 286 -28.68 -50.69 21.73
C ASP A 286 -29.37 -49.32 21.96
N ALA A 287 -29.75 -48.69 20.89
CA ALA A 287 -31.04 -48.54 20.19
C ALA A 287 -30.95 -47.45 19.13
#